data_d6e8448fffba76f52e02bd4d0ba6e627
#
_entry.id   d6e8448fffba76f52e02bd4d0ba6e627
#
_cell.length_a   1.000
_cell.length_b   1.000
_cell.length_c   1.000
_cell.angle_alpha   90.00
_cell.angle_beta   90.00
_cell.angle_gamma   90.00
#
_symmetry.space_group_name_H-M   'P 1'
#
loop_
_entity.id
_entity.type
_entity.pdbx_description
1 polymer ?
#
loop_
_entity_poly.entity_id
_entity_poly.type
_entity_poly.pdbx_seq_one_letter_code
_entity_poly.pdbx_strand_id
1 'polypeptide(L)'
;MEELLEEWELFARSLPIPGAAISKTDLRDHARQMLQAIVVDMDGIESAAQRKKKATSEVSEMAGAQTAAATHGSSRQLIGFTMPQLTAEFRAMRASVLRRWMAQVTVSSKTVTEDILHFNEAIDQALQESAIRYSQQSDRTRNTFLAILSHDLRSPLTTMTMAGALLSRPSADPSSSVQIGARVARSAATMTTMVNDLLEFARTQLGGRMPVTPSLGDIGEICKQAVDDASAAHPKCKFQLSTSGEMIGDFDAPRLAQLFSNLLTNAAQYRSDDQPVTITACGDADTTVVKVTNFGRQIPADSLKAIFDPLVQLAMSDDHKAPNATSIGLGLFIAREIASAHGGTIGAESSLESGTVFTVRLPRVSLNEGVAGS
;
A
#
# COMPACT_ATOMS: atom_id res chain seq x y z
N MET A 1 -7.86 6.79 31.32
CA MET A 1 -7.31 6.10 30.14
C MET A 1 -8.27 6.17 28.95
N GLU A 2 -9.51 5.65 29.04
CA GLU A 2 -10.43 5.63 27.88
C GLU A 2 -10.71 7.01 27.27
N GLU A 3 -11.04 8.01 28.07
CA GLU A 3 -11.30 9.37 27.59
C GLU A 3 -10.07 10.01 26.90
N LEU A 4 -8.86 9.65 27.33
CA LEU A 4 -7.62 10.13 26.73
C LEU A 4 -7.39 9.46 25.36
N LEU A 5 -7.71 8.18 25.25
CA LEU A 5 -7.66 7.44 23.98
C LEU A 5 -8.72 7.94 23.00
N GLU A 6 -9.91 8.35 23.47
CA GLU A 6 -10.94 8.96 22.62
C GLU A 6 -10.52 10.31 22.07
N GLU A 7 -9.98 11.19 22.94
CA GLU A 7 -9.48 12.50 22.52
C GLU A 7 -8.36 12.34 21.47
N TRP A 8 -7.45 11.42 21.72
CA TRP A 8 -6.35 11.14 20.78
C TRP A 8 -6.84 10.51 19.46
N GLU A 9 -7.82 9.58 19.50
CA GLU A 9 -8.42 9.00 18.30
C GLU A 9 -9.08 10.08 17.44
N LEU A 10 -9.85 10.99 18.04
CA LEU A 10 -10.45 12.12 17.33
C LEU A 10 -9.40 13.00 16.67
N PHE A 11 -8.30 13.27 17.38
CA PHE A 11 -7.19 14.03 16.81
C PHE A 11 -6.54 13.30 15.65
N ALA A 12 -6.16 12.02 15.81
CA ALA A 12 -5.51 11.23 14.77
C ALA A 12 -6.37 11.14 13.50
N ARG A 13 -7.70 11.05 13.64
CA ARG A 13 -8.65 11.05 12.52
C ARG A 13 -8.81 12.40 11.84
N SER A 14 -8.55 13.50 12.55
CA SER A 14 -8.61 14.84 11.97
C SER A 14 -7.41 15.14 11.06
N LEU A 15 -6.35 14.33 11.13
CA LEU A 15 -5.19 14.48 10.26
C LEU A 15 -5.53 14.03 8.83
N PRO A 16 -5.14 14.79 7.81
CA PRO A 16 -5.36 14.42 6.42
C PRO A 16 -4.44 13.25 6.05
N ILE A 17 -5.00 12.03 6.02
CA ILE A 17 -4.25 10.81 5.69
C ILE A 17 -4.68 10.35 4.31
N PRO A 18 -3.77 10.22 3.35
CA PRO A 18 -4.11 9.69 2.04
C PRO A 18 -4.48 8.20 2.12
N GLY A 19 -5.68 7.84 1.69
CA GLY A 19 -6.01 6.51 1.22
C GLY A 19 -6.43 5.42 2.19
N ALA A 20 -6.39 5.60 3.51
CA ALA A 20 -6.72 4.50 4.44
C ALA A 20 -7.83 4.86 5.44
N ALA A 21 -8.90 4.05 5.45
CA ALA A 21 -9.78 3.96 6.61
C ALA A 21 -9.03 3.21 7.72
N ILE A 22 -8.36 3.95 8.62
CA ILE A 22 -7.67 3.34 9.74
C ILE A 22 -8.70 2.74 10.69
N SER A 23 -8.54 1.46 11.03
CA SER A 23 -9.40 0.77 11.99
C SER A 23 -9.34 1.48 13.35
N LYS A 24 -10.52 1.66 13.97
CA LYS A 24 -10.60 2.20 15.35
C LYS A 24 -9.74 1.42 16.33
N THR A 25 -9.75 0.10 16.17
CA THR A 25 -9.05 -0.84 17.04
C THR A 25 -7.54 -0.64 16.95
N ASP A 26 -6.98 -0.58 15.75
CA ASP A 26 -5.53 -0.43 15.54
C ASP A 26 -5.01 0.92 16.06
N LEU A 27 -5.81 1.99 15.92
CA LEU A 27 -5.48 3.29 16.46
C LEU A 27 -5.37 3.25 17.99
N ARG A 28 -6.39 2.75 18.67
CA ARG A 28 -6.49 2.76 20.14
C ARG A 28 -5.49 1.82 20.80
N ASP A 29 -5.26 0.64 20.23
CA ASP A 29 -4.39 -0.36 20.82
C ASP A 29 -2.93 0.09 20.85
N HIS A 30 -2.44 0.70 19.79
CA HIS A 30 -1.08 1.25 19.75
C HIS A 30 -0.89 2.40 20.73
N ALA A 31 -1.86 3.33 20.83
CA ALA A 31 -1.78 4.44 21.77
C ALA A 31 -1.82 3.96 23.22
N ARG A 32 -2.67 2.97 23.52
CA ARG A 32 -2.76 2.35 24.85
C ARG A 32 -1.44 1.70 25.24
N GLN A 33 -0.85 0.91 24.33
CA GLN A 33 0.43 0.26 24.58
C GLN A 33 1.57 1.25 24.81
N MET A 34 1.60 2.36 24.05
CA MET A 34 2.59 3.43 24.25
C MET A 34 2.43 4.10 25.61
N LEU A 35 1.20 4.48 25.99
CA LEU A 35 0.94 5.10 27.31
C LEU A 35 1.29 4.16 28.45
N GLN A 36 0.97 2.86 28.32
CA GLN A 36 1.37 1.86 29.31
C GLN A 36 2.89 1.73 29.42
N ALA A 37 3.62 1.72 28.29
CA ALA A 37 5.06 1.68 28.27
C ALA A 37 5.69 2.93 28.93
N ILE A 38 5.12 4.12 28.70
CA ILE A 38 5.55 5.37 29.34
C ILE A 38 5.33 5.29 30.86
N VAL A 39 4.18 4.79 31.32
CA VAL A 39 3.92 4.62 32.78
C VAL A 39 4.93 3.66 33.41
N VAL A 40 5.19 2.53 32.77
CA VAL A 40 6.21 1.57 33.27
C VAL A 40 7.59 2.19 33.32
N ASP A 41 7.96 3.01 32.33
CA ASP A 41 9.24 3.70 32.29
C ASP A 41 9.36 4.76 33.44
N MET A 42 8.26 5.44 33.77
CA MET A 42 8.18 6.39 34.89
C MET A 42 8.28 5.72 36.26
N ASP A 43 7.76 4.51 36.43
CA ASP A 43 7.82 3.74 37.67
C ASP A 43 9.20 3.12 37.90
N GLY A 44 10.05 3.07 36.88
CA GLY A 44 11.42 2.54 36.94
C GLY A 44 12.34 3.47 37.72
N ILE A 45 13.06 2.93 38.74
CA ILE A 45 14.13 3.67 39.44
C ILE A 45 15.34 3.77 38.53
N GLU A 46 15.40 4.81 37.72
CA GLU A 46 16.55 5.02 36.82
C GLU A 46 17.73 5.69 37.52
N SER A 47 18.91 5.08 37.37
CA SER A 47 20.17 5.73 37.79
C SER A 47 20.52 6.89 36.86
N ALA A 48 21.24 7.90 37.38
CA ALA A 48 21.73 9.03 36.56
C ALA A 48 22.59 8.58 35.36
N ALA A 49 23.25 7.43 35.45
CA ALA A 49 24.01 6.82 34.36
C ALA A 49 23.13 6.26 33.26
N GLN A 50 21.96 5.66 33.57
CA GLN A 50 20.99 5.16 32.62
C GLN A 50 20.30 6.31 31.87
N ARG A 51 19.94 7.40 32.55
CA ARG A 51 19.42 8.63 31.93
C ARG A 51 20.41 9.22 30.93
N LYS A 52 21.68 9.31 31.28
CA LYS A 52 22.74 9.82 30.38
C LYS A 52 22.90 8.92 29.15
N LYS A 53 22.82 7.60 29.31
CA LYS A 53 22.89 6.61 28.22
C LYS A 53 21.69 6.71 27.29
N LYS A 54 20.48 6.90 27.83
CA LYS A 54 19.26 7.17 27.05
C LYS A 54 19.38 8.49 26.26
N ALA A 55 19.88 9.54 26.88
CA ALA A 55 20.02 10.86 26.24
C ALA A 55 21.07 10.91 25.11
N THR A 56 22.08 10.03 25.11
CA THR A 56 23.16 10.01 24.10
C THR A 56 22.91 9.12 22.90
N SER A 57 21.69 8.54 22.76
CA SER A 57 21.31 7.74 21.58
C SER A 57 22.16 6.49 21.29
N GLU A 58 22.95 6.00 22.23
CA GLU A 58 23.58 4.67 22.15
C GLU A 58 22.53 3.52 22.26
N VAL A 59 21.26 3.87 22.07
CA VAL A 59 20.10 2.96 21.98
C VAL A 59 20.15 2.04 20.77
N SER A 60 21.15 2.17 19.91
CA SER A 60 21.29 1.40 18.67
C SER A 60 21.44 -0.12 18.88
N GLU A 61 21.87 -0.56 20.06
CA GLU A 61 22.12 -2.00 20.32
C GLU A 61 21.00 -2.72 21.09
N MET A 62 20.06 -2.01 21.73
CA MET A 62 18.85 -2.63 22.29
C MET A 62 17.74 -2.84 21.25
N ALA A 63 18.03 -2.68 19.98
CA ALA A 63 17.12 -2.73 18.83
C ALA A 63 16.53 -4.11 18.50
N GLY A 64 16.68 -5.11 19.37
CA GLY A 64 16.00 -6.41 19.24
C GLY A 64 14.58 -6.44 19.81
N ALA A 65 14.24 -5.58 20.78
CA ALA A 65 12.91 -5.51 21.35
C ALA A 65 12.05 -4.54 20.53
N GLN A 66 10.95 -5.02 19.95
CA GLN A 66 9.92 -4.16 19.37
C GLN A 66 9.22 -3.41 20.50
N THR A 67 9.65 -2.18 20.79
CA THR A 67 8.93 -1.32 21.73
C THR A 67 7.60 -0.88 21.12
N ALA A 68 6.63 -0.54 21.97
CA ALA A 68 5.34 0.00 21.51
C ALA A 68 5.53 1.26 20.65
N ALA A 69 6.47 2.12 21.02
CA ALA A 69 6.83 3.32 20.27
C ALA A 69 7.45 3.00 18.90
N ALA A 70 8.36 2.02 18.82
CA ALA A 70 8.95 1.57 17.57
C ALA A 70 7.90 0.96 16.63
N THR A 71 6.99 0.14 17.16
CA THR A 71 5.87 -0.44 16.41
C THR A 71 4.94 0.64 15.89
N HIS A 72 4.64 1.66 16.70
CA HIS A 72 3.84 2.81 16.29
C HIS A 72 4.48 3.56 15.11
N GLY A 73 5.78 3.89 15.19
CA GLY A 73 6.48 4.57 14.11
C GLY A 73 6.46 3.81 12.79
N SER A 74 6.71 2.48 12.82
CA SER A 74 6.64 1.63 11.63
C SER A 74 5.23 1.56 11.05
N SER A 75 4.22 1.37 11.91
CA SER A 75 2.80 1.31 11.52
C SER A 75 2.34 2.61 10.86
N ARG A 76 2.73 3.78 11.42
CA ARG A 76 2.36 5.09 10.85
C ARG A 76 2.98 5.31 9.48
N GLN A 77 4.23 4.90 9.29
CA GLN A 77 4.89 4.96 7.98
C GLN A 77 4.15 4.10 6.93
N LEU A 78 3.79 2.87 7.29
CA LEU A 78 3.07 1.96 6.38
C LEU A 78 1.68 2.47 5.97
N ILE A 79 1.00 3.18 6.87
CA ILE A 79 -0.34 3.76 6.63
C ILE A 79 -0.24 5.09 5.84
N GLY A 80 0.97 5.61 5.59
CA GLY A 80 1.18 6.84 4.83
C GLY A 80 1.16 8.13 5.66
N PHE A 81 1.31 8.06 6.98
CA PHE A 81 1.56 9.24 7.81
C PHE A 81 2.88 9.88 7.41
N THR A 82 2.92 11.20 7.40
CA THR A 82 4.16 11.95 7.29
C THR A 82 4.84 12.10 8.65
N MET A 83 6.15 12.35 8.67
CA MET A 83 6.88 12.63 9.92
C MET A 83 6.27 13.80 10.73
N PRO A 84 5.84 14.93 10.12
CA PRO A 84 5.12 15.97 10.84
C PRO A 84 3.83 15.50 11.50
N GLN A 85 3.05 14.61 10.85
CA GLN A 85 1.84 14.04 11.41
C GLN A 85 2.13 13.12 12.60
N LEU A 86 3.14 12.25 12.50
CA LEU A 86 3.63 11.44 13.62
C LEU A 86 4.01 12.31 14.82
N THR A 87 4.79 13.37 14.58
CA THR A 87 5.18 14.32 15.64
C THR A 87 3.98 15.04 16.24
N ALA A 88 2.96 15.38 15.43
CA ALA A 88 1.74 16.01 15.90
C ALA A 88 0.93 15.09 16.80
N GLU A 89 0.87 13.77 16.53
CA GLU A 89 0.22 12.78 17.41
C GLU A 89 0.85 12.77 18.81
N PHE A 90 2.19 12.70 18.91
CA PHE A 90 2.89 12.73 20.18
C PHE A 90 2.70 14.04 20.94
N ARG A 91 2.67 15.18 20.22
CA ARG A 91 2.38 16.49 20.81
C ARG A 91 0.97 16.56 21.36
N ALA A 92 -0.03 16.07 20.64
CA ALA A 92 -1.41 16.01 21.09
C ALA A 92 -1.54 15.12 22.32
N MET A 93 -0.94 13.93 22.31
CA MET A 93 -0.92 13.01 23.44
C MET A 93 -0.31 13.66 24.68
N ARG A 94 0.85 14.29 24.58
CA ARG A 94 1.51 15.03 25.66
C ARG A 94 0.60 16.10 26.24
N ALA A 95 0.01 16.93 25.38
CA ALA A 95 -0.86 18.01 25.81
C ALA A 95 -2.12 17.51 26.53
N SER A 96 -2.72 16.43 26.07
CA SER A 96 -3.90 15.83 26.68
C SER A 96 -3.59 15.23 28.06
N VAL A 97 -2.47 14.50 28.19
CA VAL A 97 -2.04 13.95 29.48
C VAL A 97 -1.75 15.05 30.47
N LEU A 98 -0.92 16.03 30.13
CA LEU A 98 -0.53 17.12 31.02
C LEU A 98 -1.75 17.97 31.46
N ARG A 99 -2.67 18.28 30.55
CA ARG A 99 -3.89 19.05 30.86
C ARG A 99 -4.74 18.34 31.89
N ARG A 100 -4.96 17.03 31.72
CA ARG A 100 -5.75 16.22 32.68
C ARG A 100 -5.03 16.03 34.00
N TRP A 101 -3.71 15.85 33.97
CA TRP A 101 -2.91 15.72 35.18
C TRP A 101 -2.95 16.99 36.00
N MET A 102 -2.67 18.15 35.39
CA MET A 102 -2.72 19.46 36.05
C MET A 102 -4.09 19.81 36.62
N ALA A 103 -5.18 19.36 35.99
CA ALA A 103 -6.54 19.57 36.52
C ALA A 103 -6.81 18.78 37.82
N GLN A 104 -6.05 17.73 38.13
CA GLN A 104 -6.18 16.91 39.33
C GLN A 104 -5.19 17.30 40.43
N VAL A 105 -4.19 18.10 40.13
CA VAL A 105 -3.21 18.56 41.12
C VAL A 105 -3.77 19.71 41.93
N THR A 106 -4.08 19.43 43.20
CA THR A 106 -4.60 20.44 44.13
C THR A 106 -3.51 21.22 44.86
N VAL A 107 -2.32 20.65 44.99
CA VAL A 107 -1.15 21.28 45.64
C VAL A 107 0.10 21.02 44.81
N SER A 108 0.82 22.07 44.43
CA SER A 108 2.11 21.93 43.76
C SER A 108 3.15 21.44 44.78
N SER A 109 3.71 20.27 44.54
CA SER A 109 4.81 19.68 45.30
C SER A 109 6.03 19.45 44.44
N LYS A 110 7.21 19.29 45.07
CA LYS A 110 8.43 18.95 44.36
C LYS A 110 8.31 17.63 43.57
N THR A 111 7.59 16.66 44.14
CA THR A 111 7.30 15.37 43.52
C THR A 111 6.49 15.52 42.22
N VAL A 112 5.47 16.34 42.20
CA VAL A 112 4.66 16.61 40.98
C VAL A 112 5.54 17.20 39.86
N THR A 113 6.47 18.08 40.20
CA THR A 113 7.37 18.68 39.22
C THR A 113 8.35 17.62 38.66
N GLU A 114 8.89 16.76 39.52
CA GLU A 114 9.75 15.66 39.15
C GLU A 114 9.01 14.65 38.25
N ASP A 115 7.79 14.30 38.59
CA ASP A 115 6.95 13.39 37.80
C ASP A 115 6.63 13.96 36.39
N ILE A 116 6.35 15.28 36.32
CA ILE A 116 6.12 15.95 35.03
C ILE A 116 7.40 15.94 34.16
N LEU A 117 8.57 16.12 34.77
CA LEU A 117 9.85 16.04 34.06
C LEU A 117 10.08 14.63 33.54
N HIS A 118 9.89 13.60 34.35
CA HIS A 118 10.03 12.19 33.94
C HIS A 118 9.07 11.82 32.81
N PHE A 119 7.81 12.29 32.90
CA PHE A 119 6.84 12.08 31.83
C PHE A 119 7.29 12.71 30.50
N ASN A 120 7.82 13.95 30.54
CA ASN A 120 8.31 14.61 29.34
C ASN A 120 9.52 13.88 28.74
N GLU A 121 10.46 13.42 29.59
CA GLU A 121 11.61 12.60 29.14
C GLU A 121 11.14 11.30 28.49
N ALA A 122 10.20 10.57 29.10
CA ALA A 122 9.68 9.30 28.58
C ALA A 122 8.92 9.48 27.24
N ILE A 123 8.12 10.52 27.10
CA ILE A 123 7.38 10.77 25.84
C ILE A 123 8.31 11.27 24.73
N ASP A 124 9.36 12.03 25.06
CA ASP A 124 10.36 12.44 24.08
C ASP A 124 11.20 11.25 23.60
N GLN A 125 11.52 10.32 24.49
CA GLN A 125 12.16 9.06 24.12
C GLN A 125 11.26 8.22 23.22
N ALA A 126 9.98 8.06 23.56
CA ALA A 126 9.03 7.32 22.74
C ALA A 126 8.87 7.95 21.33
N LEU A 127 8.84 9.28 21.25
CA LEU A 127 8.87 10.00 19.97
C LEU A 127 10.14 9.71 19.17
N GLN A 128 11.31 9.74 19.82
CA GLN A 128 12.58 9.47 19.18
C GLN A 128 12.64 8.03 18.63
N GLU A 129 12.22 7.04 19.41
CA GLU A 129 12.15 5.64 18.97
C GLU A 129 11.21 5.47 17.78
N SER A 130 10.02 6.07 17.85
CA SER A 130 9.06 6.07 16.75
C SER A 130 9.63 6.71 15.49
N ALA A 131 10.31 7.86 15.61
CA ALA A 131 10.90 8.58 14.49
C ALA A 131 12.06 7.79 13.84
N ILE A 132 12.92 7.15 14.64
CA ILE A 132 13.99 6.28 14.12
C ILE A 132 13.40 5.11 13.34
N ARG A 133 12.40 4.43 13.88
CA ARG A 133 11.77 3.30 13.20
C ARG A 133 11.00 3.71 11.95
N TYR A 134 10.30 4.84 11.99
CA TYR A 134 9.67 5.45 10.82
C TYR A 134 10.71 5.67 9.70
N SER A 135 11.83 6.31 10.02
CA SER A 135 12.90 6.57 9.05
C SER A 135 13.52 5.28 8.52
N GLN A 136 13.85 4.31 9.39
CA GLN A 136 14.37 3.02 8.97
C GLN A 136 13.42 2.25 8.06
N GLN A 137 12.12 2.29 8.34
CA GLN A 137 11.11 1.65 7.50
C GLN A 137 11.01 2.34 6.13
N SER A 138 11.04 3.67 6.11
CA SER A 138 11.08 4.46 4.87
C SER A 138 12.31 4.14 4.02
N ASP A 139 13.48 4.09 4.64
CA ASP A 139 14.74 3.76 3.95
C ASP A 139 14.74 2.31 3.44
N ARG A 140 14.21 1.35 4.22
CA ARG A 140 14.05 -0.04 3.78
C ARG A 140 13.15 -0.13 2.55
N THR A 141 11.98 0.52 2.60
CA THR A 141 11.04 0.56 1.47
C THR A 141 11.72 1.13 0.24
N ARG A 142 12.44 2.25 0.38
CA ARG A 142 13.18 2.88 -0.71
C ARG A 142 14.31 2.00 -1.26
N ASN A 143 15.09 1.37 -0.39
CA ASN A 143 16.20 0.51 -0.81
C ASN A 143 15.70 -0.78 -1.49
N THR A 144 14.65 -1.40 -0.96
CA THR A 144 13.98 -2.55 -1.59
C THR A 144 13.46 -2.17 -2.97
N PHE A 145 12.81 -1.01 -3.08
CA PHE A 145 12.34 -0.44 -4.34
C PHE A 145 13.48 -0.30 -5.37
N LEU A 146 14.60 0.33 -4.99
CA LEU A 146 15.74 0.51 -5.89
C LEU A 146 16.36 -0.82 -6.31
N ALA A 147 16.40 -1.82 -5.43
CA ALA A 147 16.93 -3.15 -5.73
C ALA A 147 16.04 -3.90 -6.74
N ILE A 148 14.71 -3.93 -6.51
CA ILE A 148 13.74 -4.56 -7.41
C ILE A 148 13.76 -3.86 -8.76
N LEU A 149 13.70 -2.53 -8.79
CA LEU A 149 13.75 -1.73 -10.00
C LEU A 149 15.00 -2.03 -10.84
N SER A 150 16.17 -2.07 -10.19
CA SER A 150 17.43 -2.35 -10.86
C SER A 150 17.47 -3.75 -11.48
N HIS A 151 16.89 -4.74 -10.80
CA HIS A 151 16.80 -6.11 -11.30
C HIS A 151 15.82 -6.21 -12.47
N ASP A 152 14.62 -5.67 -12.33
CA ASP A 152 13.53 -5.85 -13.28
C ASP A 152 13.70 -5.01 -14.54
N LEU A 153 14.37 -3.85 -14.46
CA LEU A 153 14.77 -3.08 -15.66
C LEU A 153 15.94 -3.73 -16.41
N ARG A 154 16.84 -4.43 -15.73
CA ARG A 154 18.00 -5.06 -16.37
C ARG A 154 17.57 -6.18 -17.32
N SER A 155 16.54 -6.96 -16.99
CA SER A 155 16.06 -8.07 -17.79
C SER A 155 15.61 -7.65 -19.20
N PRO A 156 14.65 -6.72 -19.40
CA PRO A 156 14.23 -6.26 -20.72
C PRO A 156 15.35 -5.52 -21.45
N LEU A 157 16.20 -4.75 -20.75
CA LEU A 157 17.38 -4.10 -21.34
C LEU A 157 18.35 -5.11 -21.92
N THR A 158 18.67 -6.18 -21.19
CA THR A 158 19.52 -7.27 -21.66
C THR A 158 18.92 -7.93 -22.90
N THR A 159 17.60 -8.19 -22.88
CA THR A 159 16.88 -8.75 -24.04
C THR A 159 17.01 -7.85 -25.27
N MET A 160 16.81 -6.53 -25.12
CA MET A 160 16.96 -5.57 -26.24
C MET A 160 18.41 -5.48 -26.73
N THR A 161 19.38 -5.47 -25.82
CA THR A 161 20.81 -5.42 -26.16
C THR A 161 21.21 -6.67 -26.95
N MET A 162 20.80 -7.86 -26.50
CA MET A 162 21.06 -9.12 -27.22
C MET A 162 20.35 -9.15 -28.57
N ALA A 163 19.11 -8.68 -28.65
CA ALA A 163 18.35 -8.58 -29.89
C ALA A 163 19.04 -7.63 -30.89
N GLY A 164 19.51 -6.48 -30.44
CA GLY A 164 20.28 -5.53 -31.23
C GLY A 164 21.58 -6.14 -31.79
N ALA A 165 22.33 -6.86 -30.95
CA ALA A 165 23.54 -7.56 -31.36
C ALA A 165 23.28 -8.66 -32.39
N LEU A 166 22.13 -9.35 -32.32
CA LEU A 166 21.74 -10.35 -33.34
C LEU A 166 21.37 -9.69 -34.67
N LEU A 167 20.63 -8.60 -34.64
CA LEU A 167 20.25 -7.84 -35.83
C LEU A 167 21.45 -7.19 -36.57
N SER A 168 22.53 -6.90 -35.84
CA SER A 168 23.75 -6.30 -36.39
C SER A 168 24.64 -7.31 -37.09
N ARG A 169 24.32 -8.62 -37.12
CA ARG A 169 25.07 -9.64 -37.81
C ARG A 169 24.73 -9.65 -39.30
N PRO A 170 25.73 -9.69 -40.22
CA PRO A 170 25.51 -9.64 -41.69
C PRO A 170 24.69 -10.80 -42.27
N SER A 171 24.53 -11.88 -41.50
CA SER A 171 23.84 -13.11 -41.91
C SER A 171 22.49 -13.34 -41.24
N ALA A 172 21.82 -12.28 -40.74
CA ALA A 172 20.53 -12.41 -40.11
C ALA A 172 19.44 -12.78 -41.12
N ASP A 173 18.81 -13.95 -40.92
CA ASP A 173 17.68 -14.39 -41.74
C ASP A 173 16.49 -13.44 -41.56
N PRO A 174 15.79 -13.02 -42.64
CA PRO A 174 14.65 -12.11 -42.56
C PRO A 174 13.53 -12.58 -41.63
N SER A 175 13.27 -13.89 -41.55
CA SER A 175 12.24 -14.45 -40.65
C SER A 175 12.64 -14.31 -39.16
N SER A 176 13.91 -14.47 -38.86
CA SER A 176 14.49 -14.23 -37.54
C SER A 176 14.43 -12.74 -37.16
N SER A 177 14.61 -11.83 -38.10
CA SER A 177 14.58 -10.39 -37.86
C SER A 177 13.22 -9.90 -37.41
N VAL A 178 12.13 -10.45 -37.96
CA VAL A 178 10.75 -10.14 -37.52
C VAL A 178 10.51 -10.59 -36.07
N GLN A 179 10.96 -11.81 -35.72
CA GLN A 179 10.80 -12.33 -34.35
C GLN A 179 11.65 -11.54 -33.35
N ILE A 180 12.87 -11.15 -33.73
CA ILE A 180 13.74 -10.31 -32.88
C ILE A 180 13.10 -8.92 -32.69
N GLY A 181 12.59 -8.31 -33.78
CA GLY A 181 11.85 -7.04 -33.67
C GLY A 181 10.67 -7.11 -32.75
N ALA A 182 9.85 -8.16 -32.80
CA ALA A 182 8.74 -8.40 -31.92
C ALA A 182 9.18 -8.54 -30.41
N ARG A 183 10.35 -9.16 -30.17
CA ARG A 183 10.94 -9.25 -28.83
C ARG A 183 11.35 -7.87 -28.29
N VAL A 184 12.01 -7.06 -29.12
CA VAL A 184 12.41 -5.70 -28.77
C VAL A 184 11.18 -4.86 -28.44
N ALA A 185 10.15 -4.90 -29.29
CA ALA A 185 8.90 -4.17 -29.06
C ALA A 185 8.23 -4.56 -27.75
N ARG A 186 8.13 -5.86 -27.42
CA ARG A 186 7.60 -6.33 -26.15
C ARG A 186 8.43 -5.86 -24.95
N SER A 187 9.76 -5.94 -25.03
CA SER A 187 10.64 -5.47 -23.96
C SER A 187 10.52 -3.96 -23.73
N ALA A 188 10.40 -3.18 -24.79
CA ALA A 188 10.17 -1.75 -24.71
C ALA A 188 8.80 -1.41 -24.08
N ALA A 189 7.74 -2.10 -24.48
CA ALA A 189 6.40 -1.93 -23.88
C ALA A 189 6.41 -2.26 -22.36
N THR A 190 7.07 -3.37 -21.98
CA THR A 190 7.24 -3.75 -20.57
C THR A 190 7.96 -2.65 -19.78
N MET A 191 9.06 -2.10 -20.31
CA MET A 191 9.78 -1.01 -19.65
C MET A 191 8.94 0.25 -19.53
N THR A 192 8.15 0.60 -20.55
CA THR A 192 7.25 1.75 -20.50
C THR A 192 6.22 1.59 -19.38
N THR A 193 5.63 0.42 -19.25
CA THR A 193 4.70 0.11 -18.14
C THR A 193 5.40 0.26 -16.80
N MET A 194 6.60 -0.32 -16.62
CA MET A 194 7.36 -0.22 -15.37
C MET A 194 7.70 1.23 -15.00
N VAL A 195 8.10 2.06 -15.98
CA VAL A 195 8.40 3.48 -15.74
C VAL A 195 7.13 4.24 -15.33
N ASN A 196 5.99 3.97 -15.97
CA ASN A 196 4.73 4.60 -15.61
C ASN A 196 4.27 4.21 -14.21
N ASP A 197 4.33 2.93 -13.86
CA ASP A 197 4.02 2.43 -12.52
C ASP A 197 4.90 3.07 -11.44
N LEU A 198 6.19 3.25 -11.77
CA LEU A 198 7.16 3.93 -10.92
C LEU A 198 6.79 5.40 -10.68
N LEU A 199 6.45 6.12 -11.74
CA LEU A 199 6.05 7.52 -11.64
C LEU A 199 4.77 7.68 -10.82
N GLU A 200 3.82 6.77 -10.95
CA GLU A 200 2.59 6.76 -10.15
C GLU A 200 2.88 6.46 -8.67
N PHE A 201 3.71 5.46 -8.40
CA PHE A 201 4.17 5.17 -7.04
C PHE A 201 4.87 6.38 -6.41
N ALA A 202 5.81 7.02 -7.12
CA ALA A 202 6.52 8.19 -6.63
C ALA A 202 5.56 9.36 -6.29
N ARG A 203 4.52 9.57 -7.11
CA ARG A 203 3.50 10.61 -6.84
C ARG A 203 2.70 10.32 -5.59
N THR A 204 2.30 9.08 -5.37
CA THR A 204 1.54 8.70 -4.16
C THR A 204 2.39 8.80 -2.89
N GLN A 205 3.69 8.46 -2.96
CA GLN A 205 4.63 8.60 -1.83
C GLN A 205 4.88 10.06 -1.41
N LEU A 206 4.74 11.01 -2.33
CA LEU A 206 4.84 12.45 -2.03
C LEU A 206 3.56 13.03 -1.39
N GLY A 207 2.61 12.19 -0.99
CA GLY A 207 1.35 12.59 -0.36
C GLY A 207 0.29 13.10 -1.36
N GLY A 208 0.53 12.91 -2.65
CA GLY A 208 -0.44 13.21 -3.70
C GLY A 208 -1.51 12.11 -3.79
N ARG A 209 -2.79 12.50 -3.81
CA ARG A 209 -3.83 11.58 -4.27
C ARG A 209 -3.65 11.33 -5.76
N MET A 210 -3.97 10.11 -6.20
CA MET A 210 -4.01 9.81 -7.63
C MET A 210 -5.04 10.73 -8.31
N PRO A 211 -4.63 11.54 -9.29
CA PRO A 211 -5.57 12.41 -9.99
C PRO A 211 -6.51 11.56 -10.85
N VAL A 212 -7.80 11.81 -10.73
CA VAL A 212 -8.85 11.21 -11.56
C VAL A 212 -9.64 12.34 -12.21
N THR A 213 -10.05 12.13 -13.46
CA THR A 213 -10.88 13.04 -14.23
C THR A 213 -12.17 12.30 -14.61
N PRO A 214 -13.17 12.24 -13.72
CA PRO A 214 -14.39 11.50 -13.96
C PRO A 214 -15.17 12.09 -15.14
N SER A 215 -15.75 11.21 -15.93
CA SER A 215 -16.69 11.51 -17.01
C SER A 215 -17.72 10.41 -17.10
N LEU A 216 -18.88 10.69 -17.70
CA LEU A 216 -19.91 9.67 -17.89
C LEU A 216 -19.35 8.49 -18.67
N GLY A 217 -19.40 7.29 -18.10
CA GLY A 217 -18.85 6.07 -18.67
C GLY A 217 -19.60 4.83 -18.20
N ASP A 218 -19.42 3.72 -18.93
CA ASP A 218 -20.00 2.41 -18.62
C ASP A 218 -18.87 1.45 -18.23
N ILE A 219 -18.89 0.96 -16.98
CA ILE A 219 -17.93 -0.01 -16.47
C ILE A 219 -17.98 -1.33 -17.26
N GLY A 220 -19.13 -1.72 -17.77
CA GLY A 220 -19.28 -2.93 -18.61
C GLY A 220 -18.43 -2.83 -19.89
N GLU A 221 -18.48 -1.69 -20.58
CA GLU A 221 -17.66 -1.45 -21.77
C GLU A 221 -16.17 -1.33 -21.42
N ILE A 222 -15.82 -0.69 -20.29
CA ILE A 222 -14.42 -0.63 -19.83
C ILE A 222 -13.89 -2.03 -19.52
N CYS A 223 -14.66 -2.88 -18.84
CA CYS A 223 -14.29 -4.27 -18.57
C CYS A 223 -14.12 -5.08 -19.86
N LYS A 224 -15.02 -4.90 -20.85
CA LYS A 224 -14.95 -5.58 -22.13
C LYS A 224 -13.68 -5.22 -22.89
N GLN A 225 -13.35 -3.93 -22.97
CA GLN A 225 -12.12 -3.49 -23.62
C GLN A 225 -10.87 -4.04 -22.90
N ALA A 226 -10.84 -4.02 -21.56
CA ALA A 226 -9.74 -4.59 -20.78
C ALA A 226 -9.58 -6.10 -21.01
N VAL A 227 -10.68 -6.85 -21.18
CA VAL A 227 -10.67 -8.27 -21.51
C VAL A 227 -10.16 -8.53 -22.93
N ASP A 228 -10.54 -7.71 -23.90
CA ASP A 228 -10.06 -7.82 -25.28
C ASP A 228 -8.54 -7.58 -25.35
N ASP A 229 -8.06 -6.55 -24.66
CA ASP A 229 -6.63 -6.23 -24.56
C ASP A 229 -5.85 -7.35 -23.84
N ALA A 230 -6.38 -7.87 -22.72
CA ALA A 230 -5.77 -8.97 -21.98
C ALA A 230 -5.73 -10.27 -22.81
N SER A 231 -6.77 -10.54 -23.60
CA SER A 231 -6.83 -11.70 -24.50
C SER A 231 -5.78 -11.61 -25.60
N ALA A 232 -5.57 -10.43 -26.15
CA ALA A 232 -4.51 -10.19 -27.14
C ALA A 232 -3.10 -10.34 -26.52
N ALA A 233 -2.90 -9.87 -25.28
CA ALA A 233 -1.63 -9.96 -24.57
C ALA A 233 -1.31 -11.39 -24.08
N HIS A 234 -2.33 -12.16 -23.72
CA HIS A 234 -2.23 -13.51 -23.17
C HIS A 234 -3.01 -14.55 -23.99
N PRO A 235 -2.59 -14.87 -25.23
CA PRO A 235 -3.38 -15.72 -26.15
C PRO A 235 -3.57 -17.17 -25.67
N LYS A 236 -2.83 -17.62 -24.68
CA LYS A 236 -2.99 -18.93 -24.04
C LYS A 236 -3.99 -18.91 -22.85
N CYS A 237 -4.45 -17.73 -22.42
CA CYS A 237 -5.39 -17.56 -21.34
C CYS A 237 -6.79 -17.37 -21.91
N LYS A 238 -7.76 -18.12 -21.40
CA LYS A 238 -9.18 -17.90 -21.70
C LYS A 238 -9.77 -16.94 -20.70
N PHE A 239 -10.36 -15.84 -21.18
CA PHE A 239 -11.09 -14.89 -20.35
C PHE A 239 -12.59 -15.04 -20.62
N GLN A 240 -13.40 -14.94 -19.55
CA GLN A 240 -14.85 -15.02 -19.61
C GLN A 240 -15.44 -13.82 -18.88
N LEU A 241 -16.14 -12.96 -19.62
CA LEU A 241 -16.83 -11.79 -19.06
C LEU A 241 -18.32 -12.04 -18.96
N SER A 242 -18.90 -11.70 -17.81
CA SER A 242 -20.34 -11.65 -17.57
C SER A 242 -20.70 -10.31 -16.95
N THR A 243 -21.68 -9.64 -17.54
CA THR A 243 -22.14 -8.32 -17.10
C THR A 243 -23.62 -8.37 -16.78
N SER A 244 -24.08 -7.66 -15.74
CA SER A 244 -25.49 -7.57 -15.35
C SER A 244 -25.78 -6.26 -14.62
N GLY A 245 -27.01 -5.77 -14.78
CA GLY A 245 -27.44 -4.52 -14.16
C GLY A 245 -26.94 -3.28 -14.89
N GLU A 246 -27.24 -2.10 -14.34
CA GLU A 246 -26.85 -0.81 -14.90
C GLU A 246 -25.52 -0.37 -14.29
N MET A 247 -24.52 -0.04 -15.14
CA MET A 247 -23.15 0.27 -14.72
C MET A 247 -22.65 1.62 -15.22
N ILE A 248 -23.58 2.50 -15.61
CA ILE A 248 -23.27 3.86 -16.05
C ILE A 248 -23.07 4.75 -14.84
N GLY A 249 -22.02 5.57 -14.84
CA GLY A 249 -21.68 6.50 -13.76
C GLY A 249 -20.51 7.42 -14.15
N ASP A 250 -20.09 8.25 -13.20
CA ASP A 250 -18.97 9.17 -13.40
C ASP A 250 -17.64 8.48 -13.06
N PHE A 251 -16.89 8.13 -14.09
CA PHE A 251 -15.65 7.36 -13.96
C PHE A 251 -14.52 7.95 -14.81
N ASP A 252 -13.28 7.80 -14.34
CA ASP A 252 -12.10 7.99 -15.19
C ASP A 252 -11.82 6.67 -15.94
N ALA A 253 -12.37 6.56 -17.15
CA ALA A 253 -12.28 5.33 -17.94
C ALA A 253 -10.84 4.86 -18.20
N PRO A 254 -9.85 5.72 -18.56
CA PRO A 254 -8.45 5.33 -18.65
C PRO A 254 -7.88 4.74 -17.37
N ARG A 255 -8.21 5.31 -16.22
CA ARG A 255 -7.73 4.80 -14.92
C ARG A 255 -8.39 3.46 -14.56
N LEU A 256 -9.68 3.31 -14.78
CA LEU A 256 -10.36 2.02 -14.55
C LEU A 256 -9.86 0.93 -15.53
N ALA A 257 -9.60 1.26 -16.78
CA ALA A 257 -8.98 0.34 -17.73
C ALA A 257 -7.60 -0.13 -17.22
N GLN A 258 -6.79 0.77 -16.65
CA GLN A 258 -5.50 0.43 -16.00
C GLN A 258 -5.71 -0.50 -14.80
N LEU A 259 -6.69 -0.21 -13.93
CA LEU A 259 -7.03 -1.06 -12.78
C LEU A 259 -7.38 -2.47 -13.23
N PHE A 260 -8.31 -2.62 -14.20
CA PHE A 260 -8.73 -3.94 -14.67
C PHE A 260 -7.61 -4.65 -15.42
N SER A 261 -6.81 -3.96 -16.21
CA SER A 261 -5.61 -4.52 -16.84
C SER A 261 -4.65 -5.12 -15.82
N ASN A 262 -4.39 -4.42 -14.71
CA ASN A 262 -3.53 -4.91 -13.63
C ASN A 262 -4.10 -6.18 -12.99
N LEU A 263 -5.42 -6.23 -12.73
CA LEU A 263 -6.07 -7.42 -12.17
C LEU A 263 -6.07 -8.60 -13.15
N LEU A 264 -6.36 -8.36 -14.43
CA LEU A 264 -6.41 -9.39 -15.47
C LEU A 264 -5.03 -9.97 -15.76
N THR A 265 -4.00 -9.13 -15.83
CA THR A 265 -2.61 -9.56 -16.00
C THR A 265 -2.15 -10.41 -14.81
N ASN A 266 -2.47 -9.97 -13.59
CA ASN A 266 -2.21 -10.74 -12.37
C ASN A 266 -2.92 -12.10 -12.42
N ALA A 267 -4.21 -12.10 -12.71
CA ALA A 267 -5.01 -13.34 -12.81
C ALA A 267 -4.46 -14.29 -13.88
N ALA A 268 -4.06 -13.79 -15.06
CA ALA A 268 -3.47 -14.59 -16.13
C ALA A 268 -2.11 -15.16 -15.75
N GLN A 269 -1.30 -14.42 -14.98
CA GLN A 269 0.04 -14.82 -14.55
C GLN A 269 0.01 -15.94 -13.49
N TYR A 270 -0.94 -15.87 -12.55
CA TYR A 270 -1.00 -16.78 -11.40
C TYR A 270 -2.07 -17.86 -11.51
N ARG A 271 -2.75 -17.98 -12.66
CA ARG A 271 -3.74 -19.04 -12.91
C ARG A 271 -3.10 -20.42 -13.11
N SER A 272 -3.88 -21.45 -12.87
CA SER A 272 -3.60 -22.79 -13.38
C SER A 272 -3.93 -22.87 -14.89
N ASP A 273 -3.10 -23.57 -15.67
CA ASP A 273 -3.16 -23.54 -17.15
C ASP A 273 -4.53 -23.97 -17.74
N ASP A 274 -5.25 -24.85 -17.05
CA ASP A 274 -6.52 -25.43 -17.53
C ASP A 274 -7.78 -24.61 -17.18
N GLN A 275 -7.63 -23.56 -16.35
CA GLN A 275 -8.78 -22.80 -15.85
C GLN A 275 -8.87 -21.42 -16.51
N PRO A 276 -10.09 -20.96 -16.88
CA PRO A 276 -10.26 -19.60 -17.38
C PRO A 276 -10.15 -18.57 -16.25
N VAL A 277 -9.81 -17.34 -16.63
CA VAL A 277 -10.00 -16.16 -15.78
C VAL A 277 -11.44 -15.67 -16.00
N THR A 278 -12.21 -15.58 -14.93
CA THR A 278 -13.61 -15.14 -14.98
C THR A 278 -13.74 -13.71 -14.45
N ILE A 279 -14.42 -12.86 -15.19
CA ILE A 279 -14.73 -11.49 -14.82
C ILE A 279 -16.24 -11.37 -14.71
N THR A 280 -16.74 -10.92 -13.56
CA THR A 280 -18.16 -10.61 -13.38
C THR A 280 -18.32 -9.15 -12.97
N ALA A 281 -19.08 -8.38 -13.72
CA ALA A 281 -19.43 -7.01 -13.40
C ALA A 281 -20.93 -6.91 -13.17
N CYS A 282 -21.33 -6.40 -12.01
CA CYS A 282 -22.73 -6.26 -11.62
C CYS A 282 -22.98 -4.84 -11.12
N GLY A 283 -23.91 -4.14 -11.76
CA GLY A 283 -24.38 -2.83 -11.31
C GLY A 283 -25.62 -2.95 -10.43
N ASP A 284 -25.59 -2.24 -9.31
CA ASP A 284 -26.73 -2.01 -8.41
C ASP A 284 -27.12 -0.52 -8.44
N ALA A 285 -28.13 -0.11 -7.66
CA ALA A 285 -28.65 1.27 -7.67
C ALA A 285 -27.52 2.32 -7.48
N ASP A 286 -26.62 2.10 -6.50
CA ASP A 286 -25.62 3.08 -6.07
C ASP A 286 -24.17 2.63 -6.31
N THR A 287 -23.95 1.36 -6.64
CA THR A 287 -22.59 0.79 -6.73
C THR A 287 -22.46 -0.17 -7.91
N THR A 288 -21.24 -0.23 -8.45
CA THR A 288 -20.84 -1.31 -9.37
C THR A 288 -19.82 -2.19 -8.70
N VAL A 289 -20.01 -3.49 -8.78
CA VAL A 289 -19.10 -4.52 -8.24
C VAL A 289 -18.49 -5.31 -9.39
N VAL A 290 -17.15 -5.28 -9.49
CA VAL A 290 -16.41 -6.09 -10.46
C VAL A 290 -15.59 -7.12 -9.71
N LYS A 291 -15.74 -8.40 -10.07
CA LYS A 291 -14.94 -9.49 -9.53
C LYS A 291 -14.09 -10.11 -10.62
N VAL A 292 -12.80 -10.29 -10.34
CA VAL A 292 -11.86 -11.03 -11.19
C VAL A 292 -11.44 -12.27 -10.44
N THR A 293 -11.72 -13.44 -11.02
CA THR A 293 -11.48 -14.75 -10.39
C THR A 293 -10.49 -15.54 -11.23
N ASN A 294 -9.49 -16.10 -10.57
CA ASN A 294 -8.59 -17.08 -11.16
C ASN A 294 -8.39 -18.26 -10.21
N PHE A 295 -8.22 -19.44 -10.78
CA PHE A 295 -7.81 -20.63 -10.05
C PHE A 295 -6.30 -20.80 -10.19
N GLY A 296 -5.61 -20.93 -9.06
CA GLY A 296 -4.17 -21.08 -8.98
C GLY A 296 -3.74 -21.38 -7.55
N ARG A 297 -2.51 -21.05 -7.24
CA ARG A 297 -2.01 -21.19 -5.86
C ARG A 297 -2.78 -20.28 -4.92
N GLN A 298 -3.20 -20.84 -3.79
CA GLN A 298 -3.87 -20.08 -2.73
C GLN A 298 -2.93 -19.04 -2.11
N ILE A 299 -3.46 -17.85 -1.90
CA ILE A 299 -2.77 -16.78 -1.16
C ILE A 299 -3.02 -17.03 0.34
N PRO A 300 -1.97 -17.10 1.18
CA PRO A 300 -2.13 -17.24 2.62
C PRO A 300 -2.98 -16.11 3.22
N ALA A 301 -3.84 -16.43 4.20
CA ALA A 301 -4.75 -15.46 4.80
C ALA A 301 -4.02 -14.23 5.36
N ASP A 302 -2.86 -14.43 5.98
CA ASP A 302 -2.02 -13.36 6.54
C ASP A 302 -1.43 -12.43 5.46
N SER A 303 -1.37 -12.90 4.20
CA SER A 303 -0.83 -12.14 3.07
C SER A 303 -1.90 -11.39 2.27
N LEU A 304 -3.20 -11.71 2.43
CA LEU A 304 -4.29 -11.14 1.62
C LEU A 304 -4.40 -9.61 1.71
N LYS A 305 -4.02 -9.01 2.82
CA LYS A 305 -3.95 -7.54 2.96
C LYS A 305 -2.65 -7.00 2.39
N ALA A 306 -1.55 -7.68 2.63
CA ALA A 306 -0.22 -7.24 2.24
C ALA A 306 0.04 -7.26 0.73
N ILE A 307 -0.69 -8.07 -0.05
CA ILE A 307 -0.53 -8.11 -1.52
C ILE A 307 -0.86 -6.79 -2.22
N PHE A 308 -1.60 -5.89 -1.55
CA PHE A 308 -1.89 -4.55 -2.04
C PHE A 308 -0.85 -3.51 -1.61
N ASP A 309 0.11 -3.87 -0.75
CA ASP A 309 1.19 -2.98 -0.38
C ASP A 309 2.23 -2.91 -1.50
N PRO A 310 2.87 -1.74 -1.70
CA PRO A 310 3.81 -1.59 -2.79
C PRO A 310 5.00 -2.54 -2.63
N LEU A 311 5.49 -3.08 -3.74
CA LEU A 311 6.68 -3.95 -3.82
C LEU A 311 6.53 -5.31 -3.13
N VAL A 312 5.34 -5.68 -2.71
CA VAL A 312 5.08 -6.99 -2.13
C VAL A 312 4.96 -8.01 -3.26
N GLN A 313 5.83 -9.01 -3.22
CA GLN A 313 5.78 -10.21 -4.04
C GLN A 313 5.78 -11.42 -3.10
N LEU A 314 4.80 -12.29 -3.25
CA LEU A 314 4.81 -13.53 -2.47
C LEU A 314 5.93 -14.44 -2.98
N ALA A 315 6.81 -14.88 -2.07
CA ALA A 315 7.90 -15.78 -2.41
C ALA A 315 7.35 -17.06 -3.07
N MET A 316 7.78 -17.32 -4.29
CA MET A 316 7.51 -18.58 -4.96
C MET A 316 8.58 -19.58 -4.50
N SER A 317 8.17 -20.77 -4.03
CA SER A 317 9.09 -21.88 -3.82
C SER A 317 9.82 -22.21 -5.12
N ASP A 318 11.10 -22.56 -5.03
CA ASP A 318 12.06 -22.70 -6.13
C ASP A 318 11.62 -23.58 -7.32
N ASP A 319 10.63 -24.46 -7.14
CA ASP A 319 10.17 -25.41 -8.17
C ASP A 319 9.24 -24.83 -9.25
N HIS A 320 8.71 -23.62 -9.07
CA HIS A 320 7.74 -23.01 -10.02
C HIS A 320 8.04 -21.53 -10.21
N LYS A 321 9.21 -21.20 -10.75
CA LYS A 321 9.44 -19.88 -11.33
C LYS A 321 8.47 -19.71 -12.50
N ALA A 322 7.46 -18.86 -12.34
CA ALA A 322 6.70 -18.39 -13.49
C ALA A 322 7.71 -17.79 -14.48
N PRO A 323 7.79 -18.30 -15.72
CA PRO A 323 8.90 -18.01 -16.62
C PRO A 323 9.01 -16.55 -17.08
N ASN A 324 8.15 -15.66 -16.60
CA ASN A 324 8.11 -14.25 -16.97
C ASN A 324 7.58 -13.33 -15.87
N ALA A 325 7.92 -13.56 -14.59
CA ALA A 325 7.53 -12.63 -13.50
C ALA A 325 8.35 -11.32 -13.62
N THR A 326 8.00 -10.48 -14.57
CA THR A 326 8.56 -9.12 -14.77
C THR A 326 7.64 -8.07 -14.19
N SER A 327 7.13 -8.24 -12.96
CA SER A 327 6.32 -7.22 -12.32
C SER A 327 7.01 -6.72 -11.05
N ILE A 328 7.14 -5.41 -10.93
CA ILE A 328 7.76 -4.71 -9.78
C ILE A 328 6.95 -4.90 -8.48
N GLY A 329 5.79 -5.56 -8.53
CA GLY A 329 4.87 -5.65 -7.38
C GLY A 329 4.11 -4.36 -7.11
N LEU A 330 3.91 -3.52 -8.13
CA LEU A 330 3.15 -2.28 -8.04
C LEU A 330 1.73 -2.39 -8.61
N GLY A 331 1.43 -3.38 -9.45
CA GLY A 331 0.15 -3.45 -10.15
C GLY A 331 -1.07 -3.50 -9.21
N LEU A 332 -1.05 -4.32 -8.16
CA LEU A 332 -2.15 -4.39 -7.18
C LEU A 332 -2.22 -3.14 -6.30
N PHE A 333 -1.07 -2.55 -5.96
CA PHE A 333 -1.02 -1.26 -5.26
C PHE A 333 -1.68 -0.16 -6.11
N ILE A 334 -1.31 -0.04 -7.39
CA ILE A 334 -1.91 0.93 -8.32
C ILE A 334 -3.41 0.68 -8.48
N ALA A 335 -3.84 -0.57 -8.57
CA ALA A 335 -5.26 -0.92 -8.63
C ALA A 335 -6.01 -0.44 -7.37
N ARG A 336 -5.43 -0.58 -6.18
CA ARG A 336 -5.99 -0.06 -4.92
C ARG A 336 -6.07 1.47 -4.92
N GLU A 337 -5.03 2.15 -5.35
CA GLU A 337 -5.00 3.62 -5.40
C GLU A 337 -6.04 4.17 -6.40
N ILE A 338 -6.21 3.52 -7.56
CA ILE A 338 -7.25 3.89 -8.54
C ILE A 338 -8.65 3.68 -7.95
N ALA A 339 -8.92 2.52 -7.33
CA ALA A 339 -10.22 2.27 -6.69
C ALA A 339 -10.52 3.30 -5.60
N SER A 340 -9.53 3.62 -4.75
CA SER A 340 -9.65 4.62 -3.68
C SER A 340 -9.87 6.03 -4.21
N ALA A 341 -9.22 6.39 -5.31
CA ALA A 341 -9.38 7.70 -5.96
C ALA A 341 -10.79 7.90 -6.53
N HIS A 342 -11.48 6.81 -6.92
CA HIS A 342 -12.88 6.79 -7.31
C HIS A 342 -13.85 6.68 -6.13
N GLY A 343 -13.38 6.79 -4.86
CA GLY A 343 -14.21 6.61 -3.66
C GLY A 343 -14.64 5.15 -3.42
N GLY A 344 -14.04 4.22 -4.14
CA GLY A 344 -14.33 2.80 -4.06
C GLY A 344 -13.36 2.01 -3.17
N THR A 345 -13.48 0.69 -3.22
CA THR A 345 -12.63 -0.24 -2.46
C THR A 345 -12.23 -1.43 -3.32
N ILE A 346 -11.10 -2.03 -3.00
CA ILE A 346 -10.65 -3.32 -3.54
C ILE A 346 -10.31 -4.27 -2.40
N GLY A 347 -10.64 -5.55 -2.57
CA GLY A 347 -10.28 -6.62 -1.63
C GLY A 347 -9.95 -7.90 -2.36
N ALA A 348 -9.36 -8.86 -1.64
CA ALA A 348 -9.04 -10.18 -2.16
C ALA A 348 -9.46 -11.27 -1.18
N GLU A 349 -9.96 -12.37 -1.72
CA GLU A 349 -10.24 -13.61 -1.02
C GLU A 349 -9.56 -14.75 -1.78
N SER A 350 -9.05 -15.77 -1.07
CA SER A 350 -8.38 -16.89 -1.73
C SER A 350 -8.66 -18.18 -0.99
N SER A 351 -9.22 -19.17 -1.68
CA SER A 351 -9.45 -20.52 -1.18
C SER A 351 -9.22 -21.56 -2.27
N LEU A 352 -9.10 -22.82 -1.88
CA LEU A 352 -8.97 -23.93 -2.84
C LEU A 352 -10.25 -24.16 -3.65
N GLU A 353 -11.41 -23.83 -3.07
CA GLU A 353 -12.72 -24.07 -3.70
C GLU A 353 -13.12 -22.94 -4.66
N SER A 354 -12.95 -21.69 -4.25
CA SER A 354 -13.36 -20.51 -5.02
C SER A 354 -12.23 -19.87 -5.84
N GLY A 355 -10.99 -20.37 -5.69
CA GLY A 355 -9.82 -19.72 -6.28
C GLY A 355 -9.47 -18.42 -5.57
N THR A 356 -8.75 -17.56 -6.26
CA THR A 356 -8.47 -16.19 -5.83
C THR A 356 -9.44 -15.24 -6.51
N VAL A 357 -10.15 -14.45 -5.70
CA VAL A 357 -11.17 -13.50 -6.14
C VAL A 357 -10.78 -12.09 -5.70
N PHE A 358 -10.48 -11.23 -6.68
CA PHE A 358 -10.34 -9.81 -6.44
C PHE A 358 -11.70 -9.13 -6.62
N THR A 359 -12.16 -8.37 -5.63
CA THR A 359 -13.45 -7.67 -5.67
C THR A 359 -13.23 -6.17 -5.62
N VAL A 360 -13.63 -5.46 -6.66
CA VAL A 360 -13.63 -3.99 -6.75
C VAL A 360 -15.06 -3.50 -6.58
N ARG A 361 -15.26 -2.51 -5.70
CA ARG A 361 -16.55 -1.84 -5.47
C ARG A 361 -16.38 -0.36 -5.77
N LEU A 362 -17.16 0.16 -6.69
CA LEU A 362 -17.09 1.55 -7.13
C LEU A 362 -18.46 2.22 -6.94
N PRO A 363 -18.55 3.39 -6.28
CA PRO A 363 -19.80 4.15 -6.23
C PRO A 363 -20.13 4.68 -7.63
N ARG A 364 -21.41 4.71 -8.01
CA ARG A 364 -21.86 5.22 -9.30
C ARG A 364 -22.05 6.73 -9.31
N VAL A 365 -22.20 7.34 -8.13
CA VAL A 365 -22.38 8.79 -7.96
C VAL A 365 -21.08 9.39 -7.47
N SER A 366 -20.63 10.48 -8.09
CA SER A 366 -19.44 11.22 -7.67
C SER A 366 -19.64 11.83 -6.29
N LEU A 367 -18.65 11.64 -5.38
CA LEU A 367 -18.64 12.25 -4.05
C LEU A 367 -18.47 13.79 -4.07
N ASN A 368 -18.49 14.43 -5.25
CA ASN A 368 -18.25 15.88 -5.40
C ASN A 368 -19.50 16.77 -5.24
N GLU A 369 -20.69 16.23 -5.01
CA GLU A 369 -21.89 17.07 -4.78
C GLU A 369 -22.05 17.58 -3.34
N GLY A 370 -21.11 17.26 -2.41
CA GLY A 370 -21.21 17.61 -0.98
C GLY A 370 -20.59 18.93 -0.54
N VAL A 371 -19.95 19.73 -1.40
CA VAL A 371 -19.20 20.95 -1.00
C VAL A 371 -19.68 22.25 -1.68
N ALA A 372 -20.69 22.20 -2.51
CA ALA A 372 -21.25 23.38 -3.16
C ALA A 372 -22.60 23.78 -2.56
N GLY A 373 -22.67 24.02 -1.23
CA GLY A 373 -23.92 24.46 -0.60
C GLY A 373 -23.82 24.68 0.90
N SER A 374 -23.10 25.68 1.36
CA SER A 374 -23.42 26.49 2.56
C SER A 374 -22.46 27.68 2.69
#